data_9a89728c08fc1e793f97ca355f85aa79
#
_entry.id   9a89728c08fc1e793f97ca355f85aa79
#
_cell.length_a   1.000
_cell.length_b   1.000
_cell.length_c   1.000
_cell.angle_alpha   90.00
_cell.angle_beta   90.00
_cell.angle_gamma   90.00
#
_symmetry.space_group_name_H-M   'P 1'
#
loop_
_entity.id
_entity.type
_entity.pdbx_description
1 polymer ?
#
loop_
_entity_poly.entity_id
_entity_poly.type
_entity_poly.pdbx_seq_one_letter_code
_entity_poly.pdbx_strand_id
1 'polypeptide(L)'
;MTKSIKFHLVQDFPDEMFLPPLSAKKLIPDWFKKIPPHNEDDMTVKKCVPFIDAMSVGYTLLNHMDITIWQTKDGDVRLEWHNEKHKQLMKRWPPIETHPQRQVPGSPMSGYTILKYMSPWIIETPPEYSLLFLPPINRLEIPIVPLVGLVDSDTYQNNVNIPFIHTMLEPNEERHHIPKGTPICQIIPIKRDEWKAEYTFLDK
;
A
#
# COMPACT_ATOMS: atom_id res chain seq x y z
N MET A 1 11.10 -1.04 26.52
CA MET A 1 9.84 -1.80 26.29
C MET A 1 9.55 -1.84 24.80
N THR A 2 9.17 -2.99 24.26
CA THR A 2 8.78 -3.12 22.86
C THR A 2 7.40 -2.50 22.66
N LYS A 3 7.27 -1.59 21.69
CA LYS A 3 5.98 -1.00 21.31
C LYS A 3 5.25 -1.94 20.34
N SER A 4 3.94 -2.00 20.41
CA SER A 4 3.10 -2.85 19.54
C SER A 4 2.17 -2.02 18.69
N ILE A 5 1.93 -2.48 17.47
CA ILE A 5 0.82 -2.04 16.62
C ILE A 5 -0.24 -3.12 16.71
N LYS A 6 -1.51 -2.72 16.88
CA LYS A 6 -2.64 -3.64 16.88
C LYS A 6 -3.41 -3.50 15.57
N PHE A 7 -3.79 -4.62 15.01
CA PHE A 7 -4.63 -4.70 13.82
C PHE A 7 -5.94 -5.36 14.19
N HIS A 8 -7.03 -4.61 14.09
CA HIS A 8 -8.37 -5.08 14.40
C HIS A 8 -9.15 -5.27 13.11
N LEU A 9 -9.62 -6.49 12.86
CA LEU A 9 -10.50 -6.74 11.72
C LEU A 9 -11.88 -6.12 12.01
N VAL A 10 -12.42 -5.38 11.05
CA VAL A 10 -13.79 -4.86 11.16
C VAL A 10 -14.77 -6.04 11.26
N GLN A 11 -15.70 -5.98 12.22
CA GLN A 11 -16.70 -7.05 12.43
C GLN A 11 -17.54 -7.27 11.17
N ASP A 12 -18.06 -8.49 11.01
CA ASP A 12 -18.89 -9.01 9.91
C ASP A 12 -18.13 -9.62 8.72
N PHE A 13 -16.81 -9.78 8.81
CA PHE A 13 -16.04 -10.48 7.78
C PHE A 13 -15.59 -11.87 8.25
N PRO A 14 -15.65 -12.91 7.40
CA PRO A 14 -15.05 -14.22 7.71
C PRO A 14 -13.54 -14.10 7.85
N ASP A 15 -12.97 -14.52 8.98
CA ASP A 15 -11.53 -14.41 9.27
C ASP A 15 -10.66 -15.07 8.20
N GLU A 16 -11.09 -16.21 7.65
CA GLU A 16 -10.37 -16.94 6.62
C GLU A 16 -10.24 -16.20 5.28
N MET A 17 -11.04 -15.15 5.09
CA MET A 17 -11.05 -14.39 3.85
C MET A 17 -9.91 -13.38 3.79
N PHE A 18 -9.48 -12.85 4.94
CA PHE A 18 -8.53 -11.74 5.01
C PHE A 18 -7.12 -12.20 5.36
N LEU A 19 -6.15 -11.60 4.66
CA LEU A 19 -4.73 -11.77 4.98
C LEU A 19 -4.34 -10.75 6.05
N PRO A 20 -3.73 -11.16 7.17
CA PRO A 20 -3.23 -10.21 8.14
C PRO A 20 -2.11 -9.36 7.54
N PRO A 21 -1.96 -8.10 7.98
CA PRO A 21 -0.79 -7.31 7.63
C PRO A 21 0.49 -8.03 8.06
N LEU A 22 1.46 -8.09 7.18
CA LEU A 22 2.74 -8.77 7.43
C LEU A 22 3.86 -7.76 7.65
N SER A 23 4.85 -8.12 8.48
CA SER A 23 6.10 -7.36 8.52
C SER A 23 6.67 -7.27 7.10
N ALA A 24 7.03 -6.06 6.66
CA ALA A 24 7.56 -5.80 5.32
C ALA A 24 8.81 -6.65 5.03
N LYS A 25 9.61 -6.96 6.05
CA LYS A 25 10.77 -7.87 5.96
C LYS A 25 10.41 -9.26 5.41
N LYS A 26 9.19 -9.77 5.65
CA LYS A 26 8.74 -11.07 5.13
C LYS A 26 8.40 -11.05 3.64
N LEU A 27 8.24 -9.84 3.08
CA LEU A 27 7.76 -9.63 1.71
C LEU A 27 8.86 -9.11 0.77
N ILE A 28 10.12 -9.25 1.14
CA ILE A 28 11.25 -8.92 0.26
C ILE A 28 11.10 -9.72 -1.04
N PRO A 29 11.07 -9.05 -2.21
CA PRO A 29 10.77 -9.69 -3.47
C PRO A 29 11.85 -10.67 -3.93
N ASP A 30 11.45 -11.66 -4.70
CA ASP A 30 12.37 -12.70 -5.16
C ASP A 30 13.43 -12.16 -6.11
N TRP A 31 13.11 -11.13 -6.91
CA TRP A 31 14.12 -10.49 -7.74
C TRP A 31 15.29 -9.95 -6.90
N PHE A 32 15.01 -9.29 -5.76
CA PHE A 32 16.03 -8.79 -4.86
C PHE A 32 16.81 -9.92 -4.18
N LYS A 33 16.12 -10.99 -3.75
CA LYS A 33 16.78 -12.17 -3.14
C LYS A 33 17.79 -12.81 -4.08
N LYS A 34 17.49 -12.83 -5.40
CA LYS A 34 18.28 -13.45 -6.45
C LYS A 34 19.44 -12.59 -6.97
N ILE A 35 19.43 -11.27 -6.77
CA ILE A 35 20.54 -10.40 -7.17
C ILE A 35 21.83 -10.85 -6.46
N PRO A 36 22.94 -11.07 -7.21
CA PRO A 36 24.25 -11.35 -6.60
C PRO A 36 24.79 -10.11 -5.89
N PRO A 37 25.69 -10.25 -4.88
CA PRO A 37 26.32 -9.14 -4.21
C PRO A 37 27.17 -8.24 -5.13
N HIS A 38 27.71 -8.81 -6.18
CA HIS A 38 28.56 -8.16 -7.18
C HIS A 38 28.14 -8.60 -8.57
N ASN A 39 28.26 -7.69 -9.53
CA ASN A 39 28.08 -7.94 -10.95
C ASN A 39 29.29 -7.36 -11.67
N GLU A 40 30.10 -8.20 -12.30
CA GLU A 40 31.41 -7.83 -12.85
C GLU A 40 32.24 -7.12 -11.76
N ASP A 41 32.68 -5.88 -11.99
CA ASP A 41 33.49 -5.11 -11.06
C ASP A 41 32.68 -4.24 -10.08
N ASP A 42 31.35 -4.21 -10.20
CA ASP A 42 30.49 -3.33 -9.43
C ASP A 42 29.77 -4.05 -8.27
N MET A 43 29.58 -3.32 -7.17
CA MET A 43 28.66 -3.72 -6.10
C MET A 43 27.23 -3.50 -6.54
N THR A 44 26.37 -4.52 -6.38
CA THR A 44 24.95 -4.38 -6.67
C THR A 44 24.18 -3.77 -5.50
N VAL A 45 22.91 -3.41 -5.76
CA VAL A 45 21.97 -2.93 -4.74
C VAL A 45 21.81 -3.91 -3.57
N LYS A 46 22.20 -5.17 -3.72
CA LYS A 46 22.26 -6.18 -2.65
C LYS A 46 23.17 -5.77 -1.49
N LYS A 47 24.19 -4.96 -1.75
CA LYS A 47 25.12 -4.42 -0.75
C LYS A 47 24.67 -3.08 -0.18
N CYS A 48 23.62 -2.48 -0.71
CA CYS A 48 23.10 -1.20 -0.24
C CYS A 48 22.21 -1.42 1.00
N VAL A 49 22.75 -1.26 2.20
CA VAL A 49 22.01 -1.43 3.47
C VAL A 49 20.79 -0.51 3.53
N PRO A 50 20.87 0.80 3.24
CA PRO A 50 19.68 1.66 3.25
C PRO A 50 18.55 1.20 2.32
N PHE A 51 18.88 0.56 1.20
CA PHE A 51 17.90 0.05 0.25
C PHE A 51 17.06 -1.09 0.82
N ILE A 52 17.73 -2.09 1.46
CA ILE A 52 17.02 -3.22 2.07
C ILE A 52 16.30 -2.82 3.35
N ASP A 53 16.87 -1.91 4.13
CA ASP A 53 16.24 -1.41 5.36
C ASP A 53 14.93 -0.71 5.04
N ALA A 54 14.88 0.13 3.99
CA ALA A 54 13.66 0.77 3.52
C ALA A 54 12.58 -0.24 3.08
N MET A 55 12.97 -1.32 2.39
CA MET A 55 12.05 -2.39 1.99
C MET A 55 11.55 -3.22 3.18
N SER A 56 12.30 -3.23 4.29
CA SER A 56 12.06 -4.12 5.44
C SER A 56 11.31 -3.45 6.58
N VAL A 57 11.24 -2.11 6.60
CA VAL A 57 10.68 -1.36 7.72
C VAL A 57 9.15 -1.42 7.76
N GLY A 58 8.58 -1.55 8.95
CA GLY A 58 7.13 -1.51 9.18
C GLY A 58 6.38 -2.76 8.73
N TYR A 59 5.16 -2.57 8.28
CA TYR A 59 4.23 -3.62 7.87
C TYR A 59 3.68 -3.34 6.47
N THR A 60 3.13 -4.36 5.84
CA THR A 60 2.50 -4.25 4.52
C THR A 60 1.08 -4.78 4.57
N LEU A 61 0.15 -3.99 4.08
CA LEU A 61 -1.23 -4.41 3.81
C LEU A 61 -1.27 -5.15 2.48
N LEU A 62 -2.02 -6.25 2.45
CA LEU A 62 -2.08 -7.16 1.32
C LEU A 62 -3.46 -7.16 0.68
N ASN A 63 -3.53 -7.35 -0.62
CA ASN A 63 -4.77 -7.65 -1.32
C ASN A 63 -5.36 -8.98 -0.82
N HIS A 64 -6.64 -8.98 -0.48
CA HIS A 64 -7.30 -10.11 0.18
C HIS A 64 -7.85 -11.16 -0.78
N MET A 65 -7.97 -10.85 -2.07
CA MET A 65 -8.57 -11.73 -3.06
C MET A 65 -8.01 -11.48 -4.46
N ASP A 66 -8.27 -12.42 -5.35
CA ASP A 66 -7.97 -12.24 -6.77
C ASP A 66 -8.97 -11.25 -7.39
N ILE A 67 -8.44 -10.19 -7.99
CA ILE A 67 -9.21 -9.13 -8.63
C ILE A 67 -8.71 -8.96 -10.05
N THR A 68 -9.64 -8.84 -11.00
CA THR A 68 -9.33 -8.34 -12.34
C THR A 68 -9.90 -6.93 -12.50
N ILE A 69 -9.06 -6.00 -12.95
CA ILE A 69 -9.41 -4.61 -13.18
C ILE A 69 -9.13 -4.23 -14.63
N TRP A 70 -10.03 -3.43 -15.22
CA TRP A 70 -9.79 -2.82 -16.54
C TRP A 70 -10.56 -1.51 -16.66
N GLN A 71 -10.17 -0.71 -17.64
CA GLN A 71 -10.89 0.52 -17.99
C GLN A 71 -11.54 0.35 -19.36
N THR A 72 -12.83 0.67 -19.46
CA THR A 72 -13.55 0.67 -20.74
C THR A 72 -13.07 1.82 -21.62
N LYS A 73 -13.37 1.76 -22.93
CA LYS A 73 -13.05 2.84 -23.89
C LYS A 73 -13.66 4.18 -23.51
N ASP A 74 -14.79 4.15 -22.78
CA ASP A 74 -15.48 5.35 -22.29
C ASP A 74 -14.86 5.88 -20.98
N GLY A 75 -13.81 5.22 -20.47
CA GLY A 75 -13.11 5.62 -19.26
C GLY A 75 -13.66 5.05 -17.95
N ASP A 76 -14.73 4.26 -18.00
CA ASP A 76 -15.29 3.61 -16.82
C ASP A 76 -14.37 2.50 -16.30
N VAL A 77 -14.14 2.45 -14.99
CA VAL A 77 -13.43 1.34 -14.36
C VAL A 77 -14.38 0.19 -14.08
N ARG A 78 -13.97 -1.00 -14.43
CA ARG A 78 -14.65 -2.26 -14.17
C ARG A 78 -13.77 -3.16 -13.30
N LEU A 79 -14.43 -3.91 -12.43
CA LEU A 79 -13.81 -4.80 -11.46
C LEU A 79 -14.53 -6.14 -11.47
N GLU A 80 -13.76 -7.20 -11.47
CA GLU A 80 -14.24 -8.57 -11.35
C GLU A 80 -13.48 -9.27 -10.23
N TRP A 81 -14.18 -9.82 -9.25
CA TRP A 81 -13.61 -10.58 -8.14
C TRP A 81 -13.86 -12.06 -8.32
N HIS A 82 -12.80 -12.82 -8.17
CA HIS A 82 -12.83 -14.25 -8.37
C HIS A 82 -13.09 -14.98 -7.03
N ASN A 83 -14.24 -14.68 -6.42
CA ASN A 83 -14.67 -15.32 -5.18
C ASN A 83 -16.20 -15.49 -5.13
N GLU A 84 -16.70 -16.57 -5.70
CA GLU A 84 -18.14 -16.85 -5.74
C GLU A 84 -18.73 -17.09 -4.33
N LYS A 85 -17.97 -17.72 -3.41
CA LYS A 85 -18.42 -18.01 -2.04
C LYS A 85 -18.84 -16.77 -1.27
N HIS A 86 -18.19 -15.63 -1.52
CA HIS A 86 -18.39 -14.38 -0.79
C HIS A 86 -18.96 -13.24 -1.66
N LYS A 87 -19.56 -13.58 -2.78
CA LYS A 87 -20.09 -12.59 -3.75
C LYS A 87 -21.08 -11.59 -3.14
N GLN A 88 -21.92 -12.03 -2.20
CA GLN A 88 -22.88 -11.13 -1.53
C GLN A 88 -22.18 -10.15 -0.58
N LEU A 89 -21.14 -10.63 0.11
CA LEU A 89 -20.33 -9.79 0.98
C LEU A 89 -19.59 -8.72 0.17
N MET A 90 -19.03 -9.10 -0.98
CA MET A 90 -18.32 -8.18 -1.88
C MET A 90 -19.21 -7.11 -2.50
N LYS A 91 -20.51 -7.38 -2.66
CA LYS A 91 -21.48 -6.34 -3.08
C LYS A 91 -21.69 -5.30 -1.99
N ARG A 92 -21.63 -5.71 -0.73
CA ARG A 92 -21.81 -4.82 0.43
C ARG A 92 -20.48 -4.08 0.78
N TRP A 93 -19.35 -4.75 0.58
CA TRP A 93 -18.01 -4.25 0.88
C TRP A 93 -17.06 -4.54 -0.29
N PRO A 94 -17.15 -3.74 -1.36
CA PRO A 94 -16.23 -3.93 -2.48
C PRO A 94 -14.79 -3.64 -2.01
N PRO A 95 -13.82 -4.49 -2.37
CA PRO A 95 -12.42 -4.30 -1.95
C PRO A 95 -11.76 -3.07 -2.58
N ILE A 96 -12.26 -2.67 -3.74
CA ILE A 96 -11.82 -1.48 -4.46
C ILE A 96 -13.04 -0.71 -4.95
N GLU A 97 -12.99 0.61 -4.79
CA GLU A 97 -13.97 1.56 -5.31
C GLU A 97 -13.27 2.64 -6.12
N THR A 98 -14.03 3.33 -6.98
CA THR A 98 -13.54 4.54 -7.65
C THR A 98 -13.56 5.72 -6.68
N HIS A 99 -12.49 6.50 -6.66
CA HIS A 99 -12.45 7.75 -5.92
C HIS A 99 -12.94 8.89 -6.82
N PRO A 100 -13.93 9.71 -6.41
CA PRO A 100 -14.45 10.77 -7.25
C PRO A 100 -13.37 11.80 -7.64
N GLN A 101 -13.13 12.00 -8.92
CA GLN A 101 -12.15 12.98 -9.44
C GLN A 101 -12.43 14.41 -8.95
N ARG A 102 -13.69 14.76 -8.68
CA ARG A 102 -14.09 16.06 -8.11
C ARG A 102 -13.46 16.37 -6.75
N GLN A 103 -12.88 15.38 -6.08
CA GLN A 103 -12.19 15.59 -4.79
C GLN A 103 -10.72 16.03 -4.95
N VAL A 104 -10.19 16.01 -6.17
CA VAL A 104 -8.83 16.47 -6.49
C VAL A 104 -8.83 17.45 -7.69
N PRO A 105 -9.70 18.47 -7.71
CA PRO A 105 -9.84 19.35 -8.86
C PRO A 105 -8.54 20.12 -9.13
N GLY A 106 -8.14 20.19 -10.41
CA GLY A 106 -6.95 20.94 -10.83
C GLY A 106 -5.60 20.37 -10.36
N SER A 107 -5.59 19.22 -9.73
CA SER A 107 -4.35 18.54 -9.32
C SER A 107 -3.70 17.85 -10.52
N PRO A 108 -2.37 17.66 -10.54
CA PRO A 108 -1.69 16.83 -11.53
C PRO A 108 -2.23 15.39 -11.60
N MET A 109 -2.91 14.94 -10.55
CA MET A 109 -3.58 13.64 -10.50
C MET A 109 -4.90 13.59 -11.28
N SER A 110 -5.42 14.73 -11.77
CA SER A 110 -6.68 14.79 -12.53
C SER A 110 -6.66 14.00 -13.85
N GLY A 111 -5.45 13.69 -14.36
CA GLY A 111 -5.26 12.83 -15.54
C GLY A 111 -5.32 11.32 -15.25
N TYR A 112 -5.43 10.92 -13.96
CA TYR A 112 -5.45 9.51 -13.56
C TYR A 112 -6.82 9.13 -12.98
N THR A 113 -7.22 7.90 -13.21
CA THR A 113 -8.33 7.31 -12.45
C THR A 113 -7.83 6.93 -11.06
N ILE A 114 -8.32 7.63 -10.04
CA ILE A 114 -7.99 7.32 -8.66
C ILE A 114 -8.96 6.26 -8.16
N LEU A 115 -8.40 5.19 -7.65
CA LEU A 115 -9.11 4.10 -7.00
C LEU A 115 -8.90 4.19 -5.49
N LYS A 116 -9.72 3.46 -4.74
CA LYS A 116 -9.64 3.40 -3.28
C LYS A 116 -9.72 1.95 -2.83
N TYR A 117 -8.66 1.46 -2.23
CA TYR A 117 -8.66 0.16 -1.57
C TYR A 117 -9.37 0.29 -0.23
N MET A 118 -10.40 -0.52 -0.03
CA MET A 118 -11.21 -0.55 1.18
C MET A 118 -10.56 -1.51 2.18
N SER A 119 -9.68 -0.98 3.04
CA SER A 119 -9.00 -1.80 4.04
C SER A 119 -9.98 -2.29 5.11
N PRO A 120 -9.99 -3.59 5.45
CA PRO A 120 -10.81 -4.11 6.52
C PRO A 120 -10.18 -3.92 7.92
N TRP A 121 -9.01 -3.26 7.99
CA TRP A 121 -8.24 -3.13 9.21
C TRP A 121 -8.40 -1.77 9.86
N ILE A 122 -8.77 -1.76 11.14
CA ILE A 122 -8.55 -0.63 12.06
C ILE A 122 -7.17 -0.85 12.67
N ILE A 123 -6.33 0.18 12.66
CA ILE A 123 -4.94 0.05 13.09
C ILE A 123 -4.70 1.00 14.25
N GLU A 124 -4.29 0.45 15.39
CA GLU A 124 -4.02 1.21 16.61
C GLU A 124 -2.52 1.21 16.92
N THR A 125 -1.97 2.40 17.15
CA THR A 125 -0.60 2.58 17.64
C THR A 125 -0.59 3.06 19.09
N PRO A 126 0.54 2.97 19.80
CA PRO A 126 0.71 3.64 21.08
C PRO A 126 0.53 5.16 20.93
N PRO A 127 0.18 5.88 22.02
CA PRO A 127 0.09 7.34 22.02
C PRO A 127 1.35 8.00 21.41
N GLU A 128 1.16 9.14 20.76
CA GLU A 128 2.20 9.92 20.08
C GLU A 128 2.76 9.29 18.80
N TYR A 129 2.15 8.22 18.27
CA TYR A 129 2.55 7.62 17.01
C TYR A 129 1.49 7.78 15.95
N SER A 130 1.93 8.23 14.76
CA SER A 130 1.17 8.18 13.52
C SER A 130 1.67 7.03 12.65
N LEU A 131 0.86 6.61 11.68
CA LEU A 131 1.28 5.69 10.62
C LEU A 131 1.41 6.43 9.30
N LEU A 132 2.59 6.34 8.70
CA LEU A 132 2.83 6.76 7.33
C LEU A 132 2.43 5.64 6.40
N PHE A 133 1.45 5.91 5.52
CA PHE A 133 0.99 5.03 4.45
C PHE A 133 1.68 5.44 3.16
N LEU A 134 2.35 4.50 2.49
CA LEU A 134 3.11 4.79 1.28
C LEU A 134 3.15 3.57 0.34
N PRO A 135 3.53 3.76 -0.93
CA PRO A 135 3.77 2.63 -1.83
C PRO A 135 4.77 1.64 -1.22
N PRO A 136 4.62 0.31 -1.45
CA PRO A 136 5.64 -0.65 -1.05
C PRO A 136 7.00 -0.22 -1.61
N ILE A 137 7.96 0.07 -0.71
CA ILE A 137 9.21 0.75 -1.06
C ILE A 137 10.05 -0.14 -1.98
N ASN A 138 10.56 0.45 -3.06
CA ASN A 138 11.38 -0.23 -4.08
C ASN A 138 10.69 -1.43 -4.75
N ARG A 139 9.34 -1.40 -4.87
CA ARG A 139 8.51 -2.44 -5.48
C ARG A 139 7.84 -1.92 -6.74
N LEU A 140 8.65 -1.45 -7.71
CA LEU A 140 8.17 -0.83 -8.96
C LEU A 140 7.48 -1.83 -9.91
N GLU A 141 7.63 -3.13 -9.65
CA GLU A 141 6.92 -4.19 -10.38
C GLU A 141 5.43 -4.30 -10.00
N ILE A 142 5.00 -3.60 -8.94
CA ILE A 142 3.61 -3.60 -8.51
C ILE A 142 2.92 -2.39 -9.14
N PRO A 143 1.90 -2.58 -9.99
CA PRO A 143 1.25 -1.47 -10.69
C PRO A 143 0.28 -0.66 -9.81
N ILE A 144 0.32 -0.86 -8.50
CA ILE A 144 -0.51 -0.16 -7.50
C ILE A 144 0.36 0.85 -6.78
N VAL A 145 0.05 2.13 -6.94
CA VAL A 145 0.77 3.23 -6.30
C VAL A 145 -0.17 3.99 -5.36
N PRO A 146 -0.19 3.65 -4.06
CA PRO A 146 -0.93 4.40 -3.05
C PRO A 146 -0.52 5.87 -3.02
N LEU A 147 -1.51 6.73 -2.83
CA LEU A 147 -1.24 8.12 -2.46
C LEU A 147 -0.75 8.15 -1.01
N VAL A 148 0.35 8.84 -0.79
CA VAL A 148 0.98 8.90 0.54
C VAL A 148 0.09 9.64 1.52
N GLY A 149 -0.11 9.07 2.70
CA GLY A 149 -0.90 9.66 3.78
C GLY A 149 -0.28 9.43 5.15
N LEU A 150 -0.55 10.34 6.07
CA LEU A 150 -0.16 10.24 7.48
C LEU A 150 -1.44 10.23 8.33
N VAL A 151 -1.57 9.21 9.18
CA VAL A 151 -2.77 9.02 10.02
C VAL A 151 -2.37 8.90 11.48
N ASP A 152 -2.99 9.70 12.35
CA ASP A 152 -2.81 9.66 13.80
C ASP A 152 -3.57 8.45 14.38
N SER A 153 -3.01 7.28 14.18
CA SER A 153 -3.63 5.99 14.47
C SER A 153 -3.75 5.64 15.96
N ASP A 154 -3.21 6.46 16.82
CA ASP A 154 -3.49 6.41 18.27
C ASP A 154 -4.87 7.01 18.63
N THR A 155 -5.46 7.82 17.76
CA THR A 155 -6.77 8.46 17.97
C THR A 155 -7.79 8.15 16.88
N TYR A 156 -7.33 7.77 15.68
CA TYR A 156 -8.21 7.44 14.56
C TYR A 156 -8.72 6.00 14.68
N GLN A 157 -10.01 5.85 15.01
CA GLN A 157 -10.64 4.55 15.32
C GLN A 157 -11.44 3.94 14.16
N ASN A 158 -11.19 4.35 12.94
CA ASN A 158 -11.84 3.80 11.76
C ASN A 158 -10.83 3.04 10.88
N ASN A 159 -11.36 2.20 9.98
CA ASN A 159 -10.53 1.59 8.95
C ASN A 159 -9.99 2.65 7.99
N VAL A 160 -8.73 2.51 7.61
CA VAL A 160 -8.07 3.44 6.69
C VAL A 160 -8.28 2.96 5.26
N ASN A 161 -9.02 3.74 4.50
CA ASN A 161 -9.14 3.52 3.06
C ASN A 161 -7.93 4.12 2.35
N ILE A 162 -7.39 3.41 1.36
CA ILE A 162 -6.12 3.76 0.71
C ILE A 162 -6.39 4.19 -0.72
N PRO A 163 -6.40 5.50 -1.03
CA PRO A 163 -6.44 5.97 -2.41
C PRO A 163 -5.18 5.53 -3.14
N PHE A 164 -5.31 5.09 -4.39
CA PHE A 164 -4.19 4.67 -5.21
C PHE A 164 -4.43 4.90 -6.70
N ILE A 165 -3.35 4.92 -7.46
CA ILE A 165 -3.35 4.90 -8.92
C ILE A 165 -2.89 3.51 -9.38
N HIS A 166 -3.57 2.95 -10.36
CA HIS A 166 -3.09 1.76 -11.06
C HIS A 166 -2.36 2.21 -12.34
N THR A 167 -1.05 2.05 -12.38
CA THR A 167 -0.20 2.68 -13.41
C THR A 167 -0.35 2.11 -14.82
N MET A 168 -0.98 0.95 -14.96
CA MET A 168 -1.21 0.29 -16.25
C MET A 168 -2.67 0.42 -16.71
N LEU A 169 -3.51 1.14 -15.97
CA LEU A 169 -4.93 1.26 -16.30
C LEU A 169 -5.13 2.35 -17.34
N GLU A 170 -5.55 1.93 -18.53
CA GLU A 170 -5.84 2.79 -19.67
C GLU A 170 -7.19 2.43 -20.29
N PRO A 171 -7.85 3.37 -21.02
CA PRO A 171 -9.16 3.14 -21.63
C PRO A 171 -9.07 2.29 -22.92
N ASN A 172 -8.43 1.13 -22.81
CA ASN A 172 -8.18 0.19 -23.92
C ASN A 172 -8.79 -1.20 -23.72
N GLU A 173 -9.55 -1.39 -22.61
CA GLU A 173 -10.15 -2.66 -22.20
C GLU A 173 -9.14 -3.77 -21.85
N GLU A 174 -7.86 -3.43 -21.70
CA GLU A 174 -6.85 -4.38 -21.21
C GLU A 174 -7.14 -4.78 -19.77
N ARG A 175 -7.11 -6.08 -19.52
CA ARG A 175 -7.44 -6.66 -18.22
C ARG A 175 -6.18 -6.93 -17.41
N HIS A 176 -6.11 -6.32 -16.23
CA HIS A 176 -5.00 -6.47 -15.29
C HIS A 176 -5.43 -7.31 -14.09
N HIS A 177 -4.70 -8.39 -13.85
CA HIS A 177 -4.96 -9.27 -12.71
C HIS A 177 -4.12 -8.85 -11.50
N ILE A 178 -4.78 -8.66 -10.36
CA ILE A 178 -4.17 -8.36 -9.06
C ILE A 178 -4.36 -9.60 -8.18
N PRO A 179 -3.33 -10.43 -8.01
CA PRO A 179 -3.43 -11.65 -7.23
C PRO A 179 -3.71 -11.39 -5.75
N LYS A 180 -4.37 -12.33 -5.09
CA LYS A 180 -4.41 -12.38 -3.62
C LYS A 180 -2.98 -12.38 -3.06
N GLY A 181 -2.72 -11.56 -2.04
CA GLY A 181 -1.41 -11.42 -1.42
C GLY A 181 -0.51 -10.35 -2.07
N THR A 182 -0.97 -9.68 -3.15
CA THR A 182 -0.24 -8.53 -3.70
C THR A 182 -0.10 -7.44 -2.63
N PRO A 183 1.12 -6.92 -2.38
CA PRO A 183 1.32 -5.77 -1.52
C PRO A 183 0.56 -4.54 -2.02
N ILE A 184 -0.30 -3.99 -1.18
CA ILE A 184 -1.08 -2.78 -1.52
C ILE A 184 -0.39 -1.53 -0.99
N CYS A 185 0.00 -1.55 0.28
CA CYS A 185 0.53 -0.37 0.95
C CYS A 185 1.51 -0.78 2.05
N GLN A 186 2.64 -0.11 2.15
CA GLN A 186 3.54 -0.22 3.29
C GLN A 186 3.17 0.82 4.33
N ILE A 187 3.21 0.45 5.61
CA ILE A 187 2.90 1.33 6.74
C ILE A 187 4.06 1.37 7.72
N ILE A 188 4.45 2.59 8.09
CA ILE A 188 5.60 2.82 8.97
C ILE A 188 5.15 3.65 10.16
N PRO A 189 5.35 3.18 11.41
CA PRO A 189 5.06 3.98 12.59
C PRO A 189 6.09 5.11 12.74
N ILE A 190 5.58 6.33 12.92
CA ILE A 190 6.39 7.53 13.10
C ILE A 190 5.98 8.16 14.42
N LYS A 191 6.95 8.44 15.29
CA LYS A 191 6.70 9.23 16.49
C LYS A 191 6.55 10.70 16.10
N ARG A 192 5.52 11.37 16.65
CA ARG A 192 5.27 12.78 16.44
C ARG A 192 6.19 13.61 17.34
N ASP A 193 7.41 13.85 16.87
CA ASP A 193 8.39 14.72 17.53
C ASP A 193 8.51 16.04 16.75
N GLU A 194 8.75 17.15 17.47
CA GLU A 194 9.10 18.42 16.84
C GLU A 194 10.58 18.44 16.47
N TRP A 195 10.89 18.89 15.26
CA TRP A 195 12.24 19.00 14.75
C TRP A 195 12.57 20.44 14.42
N LYS A 196 13.73 20.92 14.92
CA LYS A 196 14.30 22.22 14.54
C LYS A 196 15.51 21.98 13.65
N ALA A 197 15.52 22.61 12.47
CA ALA A 197 16.67 22.56 11.59
C ALA A 197 17.79 23.47 12.12
N GLU A 198 19.02 22.96 12.17
CA GLU A 198 20.23 23.71 12.47
C GLU A 198 21.21 23.55 11.30
N TYR A 199 21.84 24.65 10.90
CA TYR A 199 22.76 24.68 9.76
C TYR A 199 24.16 25.03 10.24
N THR A 200 25.14 24.18 9.93
CA THR A 200 26.55 24.41 10.22
C THR A 200 27.35 24.29 8.94
N PHE A 201 28.40 25.11 8.83
CA PHE A 201 29.37 25.01 7.74
C PHE A 201 30.59 24.29 8.29
N LEU A 202 31.00 23.21 7.61
CA LEU A 202 32.25 22.53 7.95
C LEU A 202 33.37 23.24 7.21
N ASP A 203 34.39 23.70 7.95
CA ASP A 203 35.62 24.17 7.33
C ASP A 203 36.27 22.99 6.58
N LYS A 204 36.74 23.27 5.33
CA LYS A 204 37.36 22.25 4.48
C LYS A 204 38.78 21.93 4.91
#